data_de67812ce9159a06cac23216357e3d1c
#
_entry.id   de67812ce9159a06cac23216357e3d1c
#
_cell.length_a   1.000
_cell.length_b   1.000
_cell.length_c   1.000
_cell.angle_alpha   90.00
_cell.angle_beta   90.00
_cell.angle_gamma   90.00
#
_symmetry.space_group_name_H-M   'P 1'
#
loop_
_entity.id
_entity.type
_entity.pdbx_description
1 polymer ?
#
loop_
_entity_poly.entity_id
_entity_poly.type
_entity_poly.pdbx_seq_one_letter_code
_entity_poly.pdbx_strand_id
1 'polypeptide(L)'
;MRRAYYRGADVRRAINIDELRSLAERRLPRMVFEYLEGGAEDERTLRSNLEAFARWEFVPRTLIAVPERSLGAALFGTPVAAPLLIAPTGFNGMLTRDADVALARAARAAGIPFTLSTVSTSSIEEVADRSGGRLWFQLYPIQDRRVVESLVRRADRAGYEALVVTSDVPVYGNREWDQRNYIAPGKPRLRAKLDVLAHPRWLLDVMIPHGAPRFANLVEFLPPEHATAIDGARYMSTQLNPLLDWEEVRWLRDLWPRRLLVKGVLSVDDARIAAQRGLDGVVLSNHGGRQLDGAVSPLEILPEVIRVVGDRLTVIIDSGFRRGSDIVKALTLGAHAVMLGRAVLYGVAVAGEAGAAHALGILTSEADRVLALLGCRSPKELSPALLRPARGWRP
;
A
#
# COMPACT_ATOMS: atom_id res chain seq x y z
N MET A 1 -4.06 -32.80 1.52
CA MET A 1 -3.59 -32.57 0.14
C MET A 1 -2.99 -31.19 0.04
N ARG A 2 -1.68 -31.05 -0.32
CA ARG A 2 -1.08 -29.73 -0.57
C ARG A 2 -1.52 -29.27 -1.96
N ARG A 3 -2.14 -28.07 -2.03
CA ARG A 3 -2.52 -27.46 -3.31
C ARG A 3 -1.27 -27.10 -4.10
N ALA A 4 -1.23 -27.46 -5.38
CA ALA A 4 -0.16 -27.05 -6.27
C ALA A 4 -0.48 -25.66 -6.84
N TYR A 5 0.41 -24.69 -6.62
CA TYR A 5 0.29 -23.38 -7.22
C TYR A 5 0.71 -23.41 -8.70
N TYR A 6 0.10 -22.50 -9.47
CA TYR A 6 0.48 -22.28 -10.84
C TYR A 6 1.97 -21.84 -10.95
N ARG A 7 2.71 -22.45 -11.87
CA ARG A 7 4.15 -22.21 -12.05
C ARG A 7 4.54 -21.77 -13.47
N GLY A 8 3.56 -21.56 -14.35
CA GLY A 8 3.79 -21.13 -15.73
C GLY A 8 4.18 -19.65 -15.85
N ALA A 9 4.40 -19.19 -17.08
CA ALA A 9 4.82 -17.81 -17.37
C ALA A 9 3.66 -16.84 -17.62
N ASP A 10 2.46 -17.33 -17.95
CA ASP A 10 1.30 -16.47 -18.21
C ASP A 10 0.64 -16.03 -16.90
N VAL A 11 0.86 -14.77 -16.53
CA VAL A 11 0.33 -14.18 -15.30
C VAL A 11 -1.19 -14.29 -15.19
N ARG A 12 -1.91 -14.29 -16.32
CA ARG A 12 -3.39 -14.37 -16.36
C ARG A 12 -3.94 -15.70 -15.86
N ARG A 13 -3.11 -16.73 -15.78
CA ARG A 13 -3.46 -18.05 -15.25
C ARG A 13 -3.32 -18.16 -13.72
N ALA A 14 -2.71 -17.17 -13.06
CA ALA A 14 -2.75 -17.09 -11.61
C ALA A 14 -4.18 -16.78 -11.16
N ILE A 15 -4.70 -17.57 -10.22
CA ILE A 15 -6.11 -17.47 -9.78
C ILE A 15 -6.27 -16.83 -8.41
N ASN A 16 -5.19 -16.48 -7.73
CA ASN A 16 -5.17 -15.81 -6.44
C ASN A 16 -3.85 -15.05 -6.23
N ILE A 17 -3.82 -14.23 -5.18
CA ILE A 17 -2.65 -13.40 -4.85
C ILE A 17 -1.44 -14.25 -4.40
N ASP A 18 -1.64 -15.41 -3.79
CA ASP A 18 -0.54 -16.28 -3.37
C ASP A 18 0.20 -16.89 -4.58
N GLU A 19 -0.52 -17.18 -5.66
CA GLU A 19 0.11 -17.59 -6.91
C GLU A 19 0.92 -16.46 -7.56
N LEU A 20 0.41 -15.22 -7.54
CA LEU A 20 1.18 -14.05 -7.99
C LEU A 20 2.42 -13.83 -7.11
N ARG A 21 2.30 -14.02 -5.79
CA ARG A 21 3.44 -13.99 -4.87
C ARG A 21 4.50 -15.03 -5.25
N SER A 22 4.09 -16.28 -5.49
CA SER A 22 4.99 -17.35 -5.90
C SER A 22 5.65 -17.08 -7.26
N LEU A 23 4.95 -16.44 -8.20
CA LEU A 23 5.51 -16.01 -9.48
C LEU A 23 6.54 -14.90 -9.28
N ALA A 24 6.24 -13.90 -8.43
CA ALA A 24 7.15 -12.81 -8.10
C ALA A 24 8.42 -13.32 -7.42
N GLU A 25 8.32 -14.27 -6.47
CA GLU A 25 9.45 -14.92 -5.81
C GLU A 25 10.43 -15.57 -6.79
N ARG A 26 9.92 -16.19 -7.85
CA ARG A 26 10.75 -16.81 -8.89
C ARG A 26 11.35 -15.83 -9.90
N ARG A 27 10.71 -14.66 -10.07
CA ARG A 27 11.17 -13.65 -11.03
C ARG A 27 12.24 -12.73 -10.43
N LEU A 28 12.08 -12.39 -9.16
CA LEU A 28 12.89 -11.38 -8.49
C LEU A 28 14.13 -12.02 -7.87
N PRO A 29 15.29 -11.35 -7.91
CA PRO A 29 16.41 -11.70 -7.05
C PRO A 29 15.96 -11.70 -5.60
N ARG A 30 16.53 -12.62 -4.83
CA ARG A 30 16.17 -12.84 -3.42
C ARG A 30 16.18 -11.54 -2.60
N MET A 31 17.20 -10.70 -2.78
CA MET A 31 17.30 -9.41 -2.08
C MET A 31 16.13 -8.47 -2.38
N VAL A 32 15.60 -8.50 -3.60
CA VAL A 32 14.47 -7.68 -4.01
C VAL A 32 13.16 -8.27 -3.48
N PHE A 33 13.03 -9.59 -3.53
CA PHE A 33 11.85 -10.27 -3.00
C PHE A 33 11.76 -10.15 -1.47
N GLU A 34 12.86 -10.30 -0.76
CA GLU A 34 12.92 -10.11 0.71
C GLU A 34 12.57 -8.67 1.10
N TYR A 35 13.02 -7.67 0.32
CA TYR A 35 12.58 -6.29 0.52
C TYR A 35 11.06 -6.13 0.32
N LEU A 36 10.49 -6.73 -0.72
CA LEU A 36 9.05 -6.68 -0.99
C LEU A 36 8.23 -7.37 0.10
N GLU A 37 8.66 -8.55 0.53
CA GLU A 37 7.91 -9.46 1.41
C GLU A 37 8.11 -9.15 2.89
N GLY A 38 9.33 -8.78 3.31
CA GLY A 38 9.76 -8.75 4.70
C GLY A 38 9.00 -7.77 5.58
N GLY A 39 8.93 -8.11 6.85
CA GLY A 39 8.46 -7.29 7.97
C GLY A 39 9.62 -6.79 8.83
N ALA A 40 9.29 -6.24 10.00
CA ALA A 40 10.24 -5.84 11.02
C ALA A 40 10.47 -6.99 12.02
N GLU A 41 11.68 -7.10 12.54
CA GLU A 41 12.10 -7.99 13.61
C GLU A 41 11.62 -9.44 13.42
N ASP A 42 10.83 -9.98 14.35
CA ASP A 42 10.28 -11.34 14.33
C ASP A 42 9.07 -11.49 13.37
N GLU A 43 8.63 -10.41 12.69
CA GLU A 43 7.48 -10.39 11.77
C GLU A 43 6.13 -10.77 12.43
N ARG A 44 5.99 -10.54 13.74
CA ARG A 44 4.74 -10.83 14.48
C ARG A 44 3.59 -9.99 13.94
N THR A 45 3.82 -8.68 13.76
CA THR A 45 2.82 -7.75 13.19
C THR A 45 2.47 -8.16 11.76
N LEU A 46 3.45 -8.55 10.94
CA LEU A 46 3.19 -9.03 9.59
C LEU A 46 2.25 -10.24 9.58
N ARG A 47 2.49 -11.24 10.44
CA ARG A 47 1.62 -12.42 10.59
C ARG A 47 0.25 -12.05 11.16
N SER A 48 0.22 -11.24 12.22
CA SER A 48 -1.03 -10.79 12.85
C SER A 48 -1.94 -10.05 11.87
N ASN A 49 -1.39 -9.25 10.95
CA ASN A 49 -2.17 -8.59 9.91
C ASN A 49 -2.91 -9.57 8.98
N LEU A 50 -2.32 -10.73 8.69
CA LEU A 50 -2.94 -11.76 7.87
C LEU A 50 -3.98 -12.57 8.68
N GLU A 51 -3.67 -12.86 9.93
CA GLU A 51 -4.49 -13.66 10.84
C GLU A 51 -5.73 -12.89 11.34
N ALA A 52 -5.66 -11.57 11.42
CA ALA A 52 -6.74 -10.72 11.93
C ALA A 52 -8.06 -10.94 11.15
N PHE A 53 -7.98 -11.21 9.85
CA PHE A 53 -9.17 -11.49 9.05
C PHE A 53 -9.84 -12.81 9.45
N ALA A 54 -9.11 -13.82 9.94
CA ALA A 54 -9.69 -15.09 10.38
C ALA A 54 -10.46 -14.94 11.70
N ARG A 55 -10.30 -13.85 12.42
CA ARG A 55 -11.04 -13.54 13.67
C ARG A 55 -12.49 -13.10 13.42
N TRP A 56 -12.87 -12.88 12.17
CA TRP A 56 -14.20 -12.51 11.75
C TRP A 56 -14.78 -13.57 10.82
N GLU A 57 -15.99 -14.04 11.12
CA GLU A 57 -16.75 -14.99 10.31
C GLU A 57 -17.96 -14.30 9.66
N PHE A 58 -18.20 -14.58 8.39
CA PHE A 58 -19.40 -14.10 7.70
C PHE A 58 -20.66 -14.81 8.17
N VAL A 59 -21.75 -14.06 8.28
CA VAL A 59 -23.10 -14.56 8.53
C VAL A 59 -23.95 -14.27 7.27
N PRO A 60 -23.96 -15.19 6.29
CA PRO A 60 -24.65 -14.96 5.02
C PRO A 60 -26.17 -15.00 5.19
N ARG A 61 -26.87 -14.17 4.42
CA ARG A 61 -28.34 -14.21 4.30
C ARG A 61 -28.76 -15.20 3.22
N THR A 62 -29.87 -15.90 3.42
CA THR A 62 -30.42 -16.90 2.48
C THR A 62 -31.58 -16.31 1.68
N LEU A 63 -31.79 -16.80 0.46
CA LEU A 63 -32.92 -16.47 -0.42
C LEU A 63 -33.07 -14.97 -0.74
N ILE A 64 -31.93 -14.27 -0.83
CA ILE A 64 -31.86 -12.86 -1.27
C ILE A 64 -31.47 -12.82 -2.75
N ALA A 65 -32.33 -12.27 -3.58
CA ALA A 65 -32.03 -12.07 -5.00
C ALA A 65 -30.99 -10.94 -5.19
N VAL A 66 -29.89 -11.24 -5.86
CA VAL A 66 -28.81 -10.30 -6.15
C VAL A 66 -28.41 -10.32 -7.64
N PRO A 67 -29.38 -10.07 -8.57
CA PRO A 67 -29.14 -10.23 -10.01
C PRO A 67 -28.07 -9.25 -10.52
N GLU A 68 -28.11 -8.03 -10.04
CA GLU A 68 -27.16 -6.96 -10.42
C GLU A 68 -26.39 -6.53 -9.19
N ARG A 69 -25.08 -6.53 -9.30
CA ARG A 69 -24.17 -6.09 -8.24
C ARG A 69 -23.19 -5.07 -8.76
N SER A 70 -22.73 -4.21 -7.86
CA SER A 70 -21.70 -3.23 -8.14
C SER A 70 -20.83 -3.03 -6.91
N LEU A 71 -19.51 -2.98 -7.10
CA LEU A 71 -18.57 -2.53 -6.10
C LEU A 71 -18.48 -1.00 -6.01
N GLY A 72 -19.21 -0.27 -6.88
CA GLY A 72 -19.18 1.18 -6.95
C GLY A 72 -19.38 1.86 -5.59
N ALA A 73 -18.53 2.83 -5.31
CA ALA A 73 -18.52 3.60 -4.07
C ALA A 73 -18.24 5.09 -4.37
N ALA A 74 -18.22 5.91 -3.34
CA ALA A 74 -17.72 7.28 -3.43
C ALA A 74 -16.62 7.50 -2.41
N LEU A 75 -15.55 8.16 -2.82
CA LEU A 75 -14.44 8.53 -1.96
C LEU A 75 -14.28 10.05 -2.00
N PHE A 76 -14.47 10.71 -0.86
CA PHE A 76 -14.59 12.18 -0.75
C PHE A 76 -15.64 12.78 -1.68
N GLY A 77 -16.78 12.07 -1.86
CA GLY A 77 -17.85 12.49 -2.76
C GLY A 77 -17.61 12.19 -4.25
N THR A 78 -16.44 11.72 -4.64
CA THR A 78 -16.12 11.36 -6.03
C THR A 78 -16.34 9.88 -6.27
N PRO A 79 -17.06 9.47 -7.33
CA PRO A 79 -17.28 8.07 -7.67
C PRO A 79 -15.99 7.30 -7.93
N VAL A 80 -15.92 6.06 -7.45
CA VAL A 80 -14.88 5.07 -7.73
C VAL A 80 -15.53 3.74 -8.10
N ALA A 81 -14.88 2.96 -8.97
CA ALA A 81 -15.41 1.67 -9.41
C ALA A 81 -15.46 0.61 -8.30
N ALA A 82 -14.58 0.75 -7.30
CA ALA A 82 -14.57 -0.04 -6.08
C ALA A 82 -13.98 0.81 -4.93
N PRO A 83 -14.30 0.54 -3.65
CA PRO A 83 -13.72 1.24 -2.51
C PRO A 83 -12.29 0.75 -2.23
N LEU A 84 -11.45 0.88 -3.23
CA LEU A 84 -10.07 0.43 -3.26
C LEU A 84 -9.13 1.55 -3.70
N LEU A 85 -7.88 1.48 -3.24
CA LEU A 85 -6.77 2.32 -3.69
C LEU A 85 -5.51 1.48 -3.76
N ILE A 86 -4.57 1.85 -4.63
CA ILE A 86 -3.21 1.32 -4.52
C ILE A 86 -2.45 2.13 -3.47
N ALA A 87 -1.92 1.43 -2.46
CA ALA A 87 -1.16 2.02 -1.36
C ALA A 87 0.17 2.61 -1.82
N PRO A 88 0.70 3.62 -1.11
CA PRO A 88 2.03 4.14 -1.39
C PRO A 88 3.09 3.09 -1.05
N THR A 89 3.93 2.80 -2.01
CA THR A 89 5.07 1.87 -1.87
C THR A 89 6.29 2.48 -2.53
N GLY A 90 7.42 2.41 -1.86
CA GLY A 90 8.68 2.91 -2.37
C GLY A 90 9.47 1.85 -3.14
N PHE A 91 10.47 2.29 -3.91
CA PHE A 91 11.39 1.39 -4.61
C PHE A 91 10.78 0.50 -5.69
N ASN A 92 9.61 0.80 -6.19
CA ASN A 92 8.90 -0.07 -7.11
C ASN A 92 9.68 -0.36 -8.40
N GLY A 93 10.56 0.55 -8.84
CA GLY A 93 11.46 0.33 -9.97
C GLY A 93 12.45 -0.84 -9.79
N MET A 94 12.65 -1.32 -8.56
CA MET A 94 13.40 -2.56 -8.31
C MET A 94 12.60 -3.82 -8.65
N LEU A 95 11.26 -3.74 -8.71
CA LEU A 95 10.40 -4.87 -9.07
C LEU A 95 10.37 -5.08 -10.60
N THR A 96 10.17 -4.00 -11.32
CA THR A 96 10.20 -3.91 -12.77
C THR A 96 10.36 -2.45 -13.17
N ARG A 97 10.83 -2.19 -14.37
CA ARG A 97 10.96 -0.83 -14.90
C ARG A 97 9.61 -0.11 -14.94
N ASP A 98 9.60 1.20 -14.71
CA ASP A 98 8.40 2.05 -14.76
C ASP A 98 7.24 1.54 -13.87
N ALA A 99 7.54 0.82 -12.80
CA ALA A 99 6.53 0.16 -11.96
C ALA A 99 5.51 1.16 -11.36
N ASP A 100 5.94 2.37 -10.97
CA ASP A 100 5.03 3.38 -10.43
C ASP A 100 4.00 3.84 -11.49
N VAL A 101 4.44 4.07 -12.72
CA VAL A 101 3.58 4.39 -13.86
C VAL A 101 2.65 3.23 -14.21
N ALA A 102 3.18 1.99 -14.20
CA ALA A 102 2.41 0.77 -14.46
C ALA A 102 1.29 0.58 -13.42
N LEU A 103 1.58 0.80 -12.13
CA LEU A 103 0.60 0.76 -11.05
C LEU A 103 -0.47 1.85 -11.21
N ALA A 104 -0.07 3.07 -11.55
CA ALA A 104 -0.99 4.18 -11.74
C ALA A 104 -1.93 3.95 -12.94
N ARG A 105 -1.42 3.39 -14.05
CA ARG A 105 -2.24 2.99 -15.22
C ARG A 105 -3.21 1.85 -14.88
N ALA A 106 -2.74 0.83 -14.16
CA ALA A 106 -3.62 -0.25 -13.70
C ALA A 106 -4.74 0.26 -12.78
N ALA A 107 -4.42 1.20 -11.87
CA ALA A 107 -5.40 1.86 -11.02
C ALA A 107 -6.42 2.66 -11.83
N ARG A 108 -5.97 3.44 -12.82
CA ARG A 108 -6.85 4.16 -13.74
C ARG A 108 -7.78 3.21 -14.48
N ALA A 109 -7.26 2.15 -15.05
CA ALA A 109 -8.06 1.15 -15.76
C ALA A 109 -9.10 0.48 -14.86
N ALA A 110 -8.77 0.29 -13.58
CA ALA A 110 -9.67 -0.23 -12.56
C ALA A 110 -10.62 0.84 -11.95
N GLY A 111 -10.54 2.10 -12.37
CA GLY A 111 -11.37 3.20 -11.86
C GLY A 111 -11.15 3.54 -10.39
N ILE A 112 -9.93 3.35 -9.87
CA ILE A 112 -9.53 3.60 -8.48
C ILE A 112 -8.31 4.52 -8.39
N PRO A 113 -8.07 5.23 -7.27
CA PRO A 113 -6.88 6.05 -7.08
C PRO A 113 -5.59 5.24 -6.91
N PHE A 114 -4.47 5.84 -7.32
CA PHE A 114 -3.10 5.40 -7.02
C PHE A 114 -2.41 6.40 -6.10
N THR A 115 -1.68 5.92 -5.10
CA THR A 115 -0.90 6.77 -4.20
C THR A 115 0.59 6.61 -4.48
N LEU A 116 1.21 7.69 -5.00
CA LEU A 116 2.65 7.74 -5.26
C LEU A 116 3.43 7.99 -3.97
N SER A 117 4.53 7.27 -3.76
CA SER A 117 5.41 7.47 -2.60
C SER A 117 6.43 8.59 -2.82
N THR A 118 6.82 9.29 -1.76
CA THR A 118 7.99 10.19 -1.73
C THR A 118 9.24 9.51 -2.31
N VAL A 119 9.44 8.25 -1.95
CA VAL A 119 10.59 7.42 -2.37
C VAL A 119 10.26 6.53 -3.56
N SER A 120 9.45 7.05 -4.49
CA SER A 120 9.18 6.41 -5.78
C SER A 120 10.38 6.54 -6.73
N THR A 121 10.42 5.65 -7.71
CA THR A 121 11.45 5.63 -8.78
C THR A 121 11.01 6.35 -10.05
N SER A 122 9.76 6.80 -10.11
CA SER A 122 9.25 7.75 -11.10
C SER A 122 8.90 9.06 -10.40
N SER A 123 9.07 10.20 -11.10
CA SER A 123 8.76 11.50 -10.52
C SER A 123 7.26 11.76 -10.42
N ILE A 124 6.88 12.73 -9.59
CA ILE A 124 5.51 13.23 -9.44
C ILE A 124 4.94 13.59 -10.80
N GLU A 125 5.69 14.35 -11.58
CA GLU A 125 5.29 14.83 -12.89
C GLU A 125 5.19 13.69 -13.91
N GLU A 126 6.19 12.81 -13.94
CA GLU A 126 6.19 11.66 -14.87
C GLU A 126 4.98 10.76 -14.66
N VAL A 127 4.62 10.46 -13.41
CA VAL A 127 3.45 9.62 -13.13
C VAL A 127 2.17 10.33 -13.53
N ALA A 128 2.04 11.64 -13.28
CA ALA A 128 0.89 12.43 -13.70
C ALA A 128 0.73 12.43 -15.23
N ASP A 129 1.79 12.73 -15.95
CA ASP A 129 1.77 12.85 -17.42
C ASP A 129 1.49 11.50 -18.11
N ARG A 130 2.09 10.41 -17.59
CA ARG A 130 2.04 9.09 -18.25
C ARG A 130 0.87 8.23 -17.83
N SER A 131 0.20 8.49 -16.70
CA SER A 131 -0.90 7.65 -16.22
C SER A 131 -2.28 8.22 -16.55
N GLY A 132 -2.48 9.52 -16.39
CA GLY A 132 -3.78 10.20 -16.60
C GLY A 132 -4.89 9.70 -15.66
N GLY A 133 -4.51 9.12 -14.50
CA GLY A 133 -5.41 8.58 -13.49
C GLY A 133 -5.66 9.54 -12.33
N ARG A 134 -6.38 9.06 -11.32
CA ARG A 134 -6.58 9.76 -10.05
C ARG A 134 -5.38 9.50 -9.14
N LEU A 135 -4.65 10.54 -8.79
CA LEU A 135 -3.37 10.45 -8.11
C LEU A 135 -3.42 11.09 -6.72
N TRP A 136 -2.85 10.38 -5.74
CA TRP A 136 -2.58 10.85 -4.41
C TRP A 136 -1.07 10.83 -4.17
N PHE A 137 -0.56 11.73 -3.37
CA PHE A 137 0.86 11.78 -3.04
C PHE A 137 1.09 11.45 -1.56
N GLN A 138 1.93 10.46 -1.29
CA GLN A 138 2.34 10.13 0.08
C GLN A 138 3.62 10.88 0.40
N LEU A 139 3.60 11.60 1.50
CA LEU A 139 4.71 12.40 2.01
C LEU A 139 5.32 11.74 3.24
N TYR A 140 6.63 11.47 3.18
CA TYR A 140 7.44 11.31 4.36
C TYR A 140 7.85 12.70 4.86
N PRO A 141 7.57 13.05 6.11
CA PRO A 141 8.08 14.29 6.68
C PRO A 141 9.62 14.23 6.77
N ILE A 142 10.26 15.15 6.10
CA ILE A 142 11.72 15.31 6.04
C ILE A 142 12.10 16.52 6.90
N GLN A 143 13.27 16.51 7.56
CA GLN A 143 13.72 17.61 8.44
C GLN A 143 13.83 18.94 7.70
N ASP A 144 14.33 18.93 6.45
CA ASP A 144 14.40 20.15 5.64
C ASP A 144 13.01 20.48 5.06
N ARG A 145 12.36 21.47 5.68
CA ARG A 145 11.05 21.97 5.23
C ARG A 145 11.04 22.45 3.77
N ARG A 146 12.15 22.91 3.22
CA ARG A 146 12.24 23.34 1.81
C ARG A 146 12.03 22.17 0.86
N VAL A 147 12.56 20.99 1.20
CA VAL A 147 12.32 19.76 0.45
C VAL A 147 10.85 19.36 0.51
N VAL A 148 10.26 19.37 1.71
CA VAL A 148 8.84 19.08 1.92
C VAL A 148 7.97 20.04 1.10
N GLU A 149 8.22 21.35 1.21
CA GLU A 149 7.47 22.36 0.47
C GLU A 149 7.59 22.19 -1.04
N SER A 150 8.79 21.89 -1.56
CA SER A 150 9.00 21.60 -2.97
C SER A 150 8.16 20.41 -3.43
N LEU A 151 8.19 19.29 -2.70
CA LEU A 151 7.42 18.09 -3.03
C LEU A 151 5.90 18.34 -3.02
N VAL A 152 5.40 19.02 -1.99
CA VAL A 152 3.97 19.34 -1.86
C VAL A 152 3.52 20.27 -3.00
N ARG A 153 4.28 21.31 -3.33
CA ARG A 153 3.96 22.23 -4.43
C ARG A 153 4.06 21.54 -5.81
N ARG A 154 4.98 20.60 -6.00
CA ARG A 154 5.07 19.79 -7.23
C ARG A 154 3.84 18.89 -7.38
N ALA A 155 3.44 18.20 -6.31
CA ALA A 155 2.24 17.36 -6.31
C ALA A 155 0.96 18.19 -6.58
N ASP A 156 0.86 19.40 -6.01
CA ASP A 156 -0.25 20.32 -6.25
C ASP A 156 -0.32 20.75 -7.72
N ARG A 157 0.80 21.21 -8.29
CA ARG A 157 0.88 21.63 -9.70
C ARG A 157 0.61 20.48 -10.68
N ALA A 158 1.03 19.25 -10.32
CA ALA A 158 0.77 18.06 -11.12
C ALA A 158 -0.66 17.51 -10.97
N GLY A 159 -1.52 18.16 -10.17
CA GLY A 159 -2.95 17.83 -10.07
C GLY A 159 -3.27 16.65 -9.15
N TYR A 160 -2.41 16.29 -8.23
CA TYR A 160 -2.70 15.25 -7.23
C TYR A 160 -3.89 15.66 -6.35
N GLU A 161 -4.82 14.72 -6.09
CA GLU A 161 -6.07 15.00 -5.40
C GLU A 161 -5.98 15.00 -3.88
N ALA A 162 -5.01 14.25 -3.33
CA ALA A 162 -4.82 14.12 -1.89
C ALA A 162 -3.33 14.04 -1.51
N LEU A 163 -3.03 14.57 -0.33
CA LEU A 163 -1.76 14.42 0.36
C LEU A 163 -1.94 13.45 1.53
N VAL A 164 -1.09 12.41 1.60
CA VAL A 164 -1.11 11.38 2.64
C VAL A 164 0.18 11.47 3.44
N VAL A 165 0.11 12.10 4.61
CA VAL A 165 1.27 12.27 5.50
C VAL A 165 1.50 10.99 6.29
N THR A 166 2.68 10.42 6.17
CA THR A 166 3.03 9.18 6.89
C THR A 166 3.61 9.50 8.25
N SER A 167 2.95 9.07 9.33
CA SER A 167 3.30 9.39 10.72
C SER A 167 4.01 8.26 11.47
N ASP A 168 3.98 7.03 10.96
CA ASP A 168 4.50 5.85 11.63
C ASP A 168 5.99 5.56 11.33
N VAL A 169 6.72 6.57 10.79
CA VAL A 169 8.14 6.44 10.42
C VAL A 169 8.98 7.59 11.01
N PRO A 170 8.97 7.81 12.33
CA PRO A 170 9.93 8.72 12.96
C PRO A 170 11.36 8.18 12.84
N VAL A 171 11.49 6.85 12.80
CA VAL A 171 12.69 6.07 12.50
C VAL A 171 12.29 4.87 11.64
N TYR A 172 13.25 4.32 10.86
CA TYR A 172 12.97 3.09 10.11
C TYR A 172 12.87 1.87 11.04
N GLY A 173 11.88 1.03 10.79
CA GLY A 173 11.74 -0.26 11.47
C GLY A 173 12.95 -1.18 11.20
N ASN A 174 13.27 -2.03 12.15
CA ASN A 174 14.39 -2.97 12.05
C ASN A 174 14.05 -4.13 11.08
N ARG A 175 14.37 -3.96 9.81
CA ARG A 175 14.14 -4.95 8.75
C ARG A 175 15.36 -5.84 8.59
N GLU A 176 15.46 -6.88 9.40
CA GLU A 176 16.65 -7.73 9.49
C GLU A 176 16.98 -8.46 8.18
N TRP A 177 15.94 -8.89 7.42
CA TRP A 177 16.14 -9.57 6.14
C TRP A 177 16.79 -8.68 5.10
N ASP A 178 16.44 -7.39 5.06
CA ASP A 178 17.08 -6.42 4.17
C ASP A 178 18.58 -6.30 4.50
N GLN A 179 18.94 -6.27 5.79
CA GLN A 179 20.33 -6.13 6.23
C GLN A 179 21.18 -7.36 5.90
N ARG A 180 20.61 -8.56 5.91
CA ARG A 180 21.33 -9.81 5.62
C ARG A 180 21.87 -9.91 4.20
N ASN A 181 21.33 -9.15 3.26
CA ASN A 181 21.77 -9.13 1.87
C ASN A 181 23.04 -8.30 1.64
N TYR A 182 23.44 -7.49 2.62
CA TYR A 182 24.57 -6.58 2.51
C TYR A 182 25.69 -6.92 3.48
N ILE A 183 26.95 -6.69 3.07
CA ILE A 183 28.15 -6.75 3.95
C ILE A 183 28.25 -5.46 4.75
N ALA A 184 27.96 -4.36 4.06
CA ALA A 184 27.85 -3.01 4.56
C ALA A 184 26.78 -2.32 3.74
N PRO A 185 26.21 -1.20 4.20
CA PRO A 185 25.22 -0.47 3.43
C PRO A 185 25.67 -0.17 2.01
N GLY A 186 24.82 -0.46 1.03
CA GLY A 186 25.14 -0.34 -0.39
C GLY A 186 26.10 -1.39 -0.98
N LYS A 187 26.65 -2.31 -0.15
CA LYS A 187 27.58 -3.35 -0.63
C LYS A 187 26.97 -4.76 -0.52
N PRO A 188 26.32 -5.25 -1.58
CA PRO A 188 25.71 -6.58 -1.55
C PRO A 188 26.76 -7.68 -1.37
N ARG A 189 26.38 -8.72 -0.61
CA ARG A 189 27.21 -9.92 -0.41
C ARG A 189 27.43 -10.66 -1.73
N LEU A 190 28.51 -11.43 -1.82
CA LEU A 190 28.84 -12.19 -3.05
C LEU A 190 27.67 -13.09 -3.48
N ARG A 191 27.03 -13.80 -2.55
CA ARG A 191 25.86 -14.64 -2.85
C ARG A 191 24.68 -13.85 -3.41
N ALA A 192 24.44 -12.61 -2.95
CA ALA A 192 23.40 -11.75 -3.48
C ALA A 192 23.73 -11.32 -4.92
N LYS A 193 25.00 -11.06 -5.22
CA LYS A 193 25.47 -10.77 -6.60
C LYS A 193 25.29 -11.97 -7.52
N LEU A 194 25.62 -13.18 -7.04
CA LEU A 194 25.43 -14.42 -7.82
C LEU A 194 23.95 -14.71 -8.04
N ASP A 195 23.10 -14.47 -7.04
CA ASP A 195 21.65 -14.59 -7.18
C ASP A 195 21.09 -13.61 -8.22
N VAL A 196 21.55 -12.36 -8.24
CA VAL A 196 21.20 -11.38 -9.30
C VAL A 196 21.56 -11.91 -10.67
N LEU A 197 22.75 -12.50 -10.86
CA LEU A 197 23.16 -13.08 -12.13
C LEU A 197 22.30 -14.30 -12.52
N ALA A 198 21.74 -15.02 -11.55
CA ALA A 198 20.79 -16.11 -11.80
C ALA A 198 19.39 -15.62 -12.26
N HIS A 199 19.13 -14.30 -12.21
CA HIS A 199 17.88 -13.68 -12.65
C HIS A 199 18.08 -12.77 -13.88
N PRO A 200 18.53 -13.30 -15.05
CA PRO A 200 18.93 -12.48 -16.20
C PRO A 200 17.79 -11.63 -16.75
N ARG A 201 16.54 -12.11 -16.70
CA ARG A 201 15.38 -11.32 -17.16
C ARG A 201 15.17 -10.09 -16.31
N TRP A 202 15.29 -10.21 -14.98
CA TRP A 202 15.21 -9.07 -14.07
C TRP A 202 16.39 -8.11 -14.29
N LEU A 203 17.61 -8.63 -14.44
CA LEU A 203 18.80 -7.83 -14.67
C LEU A 203 18.70 -7.00 -15.96
N LEU A 204 18.20 -7.60 -17.04
CA LEU A 204 17.97 -6.93 -18.33
C LEU A 204 16.85 -5.87 -18.24
N ASP A 205 15.80 -6.13 -17.48
CA ASP A 205 14.64 -5.24 -17.35
C ASP A 205 14.96 -4.04 -16.45
N VAL A 206 15.62 -4.28 -15.29
CA VAL A 206 15.75 -3.29 -14.21
C VAL A 206 17.10 -2.56 -14.27
N MET A 207 18.23 -3.29 -14.45
CA MET A 207 19.55 -2.73 -14.21
C MET A 207 20.30 -2.31 -15.49
N ILE A 208 20.23 -3.11 -16.55
CA ILE A 208 21.10 -2.90 -17.72
C ILE A 208 20.74 -1.64 -18.51
N PRO A 209 19.47 -1.30 -18.78
CA PRO A 209 19.18 -0.15 -19.65
C PRO A 209 19.59 1.20 -19.06
N HIS A 210 19.49 1.37 -17.73
CA HIS A 210 19.61 2.69 -17.08
C HIS A 210 20.37 2.69 -15.74
N GLY A 211 20.98 1.55 -15.37
CA GLY A 211 21.62 1.39 -14.05
C GLY A 211 20.60 1.20 -12.92
N ALA A 212 21.10 1.29 -11.68
CA ALA A 212 20.25 1.16 -10.50
C ALA A 212 19.17 2.26 -10.45
N PRO A 213 17.91 1.90 -10.14
CA PRO A 213 16.84 2.90 -9.96
C PRO A 213 17.24 3.98 -8.95
N ARG A 214 16.71 5.20 -9.13
CA ARG A 214 16.95 6.36 -8.26
C ARG A 214 15.64 6.85 -7.66
N PHE A 215 15.69 7.55 -6.54
CA PHE A 215 14.52 8.25 -6.00
C PHE A 215 14.24 9.51 -6.81
N ALA A 216 13.39 9.40 -7.82
CA ALA A 216 13.18 10.45 -8.81
C ALA A 216 12.72 11.79 -8.20
N ASN A 217 11.98 11.75 -7.09
CA ASN A 217 11.50 12.97 -6.42
C ASN A 217 12.54 13.65 -5.53
N LEU A 218 13.62 12.94 -5.19
CA LEU A 218 14.60 13.39 -4.19
C LEU A 218 16.01 13.58 -4.78
N VAL A 219 16.22 13.19 -6.04
CA VAL A 219 17.56 13.17 -6.65
C VAL A 219 18.27 14.51 -6.60
N GLU A 220 17.54 15.61 -6.71
CA GLU A 220 18.09 16.99 -6.66
C GLU A 220 18.47 17.44 -5.23
N PHE A 221 17.95 16.73 -4.21
CA PHE A 221 18.21 17.00 -2.79
C PHE A 221 19.20 16.01 -2.17
N LEU A 222 19.58 14.98 -2.91
CA LEU A 222 20.52 13.97 -2.44
C LEU A 222 21.96 14.34 -2.85
N PRO A 223 22.95 14.16 -1.95
CA PRO A 223 24.35 14.21 -2.34
C PRO A 223 24.65 13.22 -3.49
N PRO A 224 25.54 13.56 -4.42
CA PRO A 224 25.85 12.71 -5.59
C PRO A 224 26.21 11.26 -5.23
N GLU A 225 26.90 11.05 -4.10
CA GLU A 225 27.28 9.73 -3.57
C GLU A 225 26.07 8.90 -3.10
N HIS A 226 24.92 9.53 -2.86
CA HIS A 226 23.66 8.90 -2.45
C HIS A 226 22.60 8.87 -3.56
N ALA A 227 23.00 9.10 -4.80
CA ALA A 227 22.07 9.19 -5.93
C ALA A 227 21.41 7.86 -6.30
N THR A 228 21.97 6.69 -5.91
CA THR A 228 21.31 5.40 -6.12
C THR A 228 20.20 5.20 -5.11
N ALA A 229 19.17 4.44 -5.48
CA ALA A 229 18.06 4.17 -4.58
C ALA A 229 18.46 3.40 -3.31
N ILE A 230 19.50 2.56 -3.38
CA ILE A 230 20.01 1.79 -2.25
C ILE A 230 20.73 2.72 -1.24
N ASP A 231 21.64 3.56 -1.72
CA ASP A 231 22.36 4.52 -0.89
C ASP A 231 21.43 5.66 -0.43
N GLY A 232 20.53 6.10 -1.32
CA GLY A 232 19.51 7.08 -1.04
C GLY A 232 18.53 6.66 0.06
N ALA A 233 18.14 5.38 0.14
CA ALA A 233 17.28 4.89 1.20
C ALA A 233 17.90 5.05 2.58
N ARG A 234 19.19 4.77 2.67
CA ARG A 234 19.94 4.96 3.92
C ARG A 234 20.06 6.43 4.27
N TYR A 235 20.44 7.27 3.31
CA TYR A 235 20.51 8.72 3.55
C TYR A 235 19.14 9.25 3.98
N MET A 236 18.08 8.88 3.28
CA MET A 236 16.72 9.28 3.64
C MET A 236 16.32 8.85 5.05
N SER A 237 16.83 7.71 5.55
CA SER A 237 16.57 7.30 6.93
C SER A 237 17.11 8.30 7.97
N THR A 238 18.18 9.01 7.65
CA THR A 238 18.75 10.07 8.51
C THR A 238 18.07 11.42 8.34
N GLN A 239 17.26 11.57 7.29
CA GLN A 239 16.56 12.83 6.96
C GLN A 239 15.11 12.87 7.44
N LEU A 240 14.59 11.76 7.97
CA LEU A 240 13.26 11.74 8.56
C LEU A 240 13.16 12.74 9.71
N ASN A 241 12.03 13.40 9.83
CA ASN A 241 11.79 14.37 10.91
C ASN A 241 11.34 13.65 12.18
N PRO A 242 12.20 13.50 13.21
CA PRO A 242 11.82 12.89 14.47
C PRO A 242 10.93 13.80 15.32
N LEU A 243 10.78 15.07 14.93
CA LEU A 243 9.95 16.08 15.60
C LEU A 243 8.59 16.26 14.90
N LEU A 244 8.20 15.31 14.04
CA LEU A 244 6.87 15.35 13.43
C LEU A 244 5.79 15.32 14.54
N ASP A 245 5.01 16.37 14.61
CA ASP A 245 3.88 16.51 15.51
C ASP A 245 2.63 17.04 14.79
N TRP A 246 1.58 17.27 15.53
CA TRP A 246 0.33 17.79 14.98
C TRP A 246 0.42 19.25 14.49
N GLU A 247 1.42 20.03 14.91
CA GLU A 247 1.64 21.39 14.41
C GLU A 247 2.31 21.35 13.03
N GLU A 248 3.19 20.36 12.78
CA GLU A 248 3.71 20.10 11.43
C GLU A 248 2.57 19.67 10.46
N VAL A 249 1.62 18.87 10.93
CA VAL A 249 0.45 18.50 10.13
C VAL A 249 -0.44 19.72 9.84
N ARG A 250 -0.57 20.66 10.79
CA ARG A 250 -1.28 21.92 10.57
C ARG A 250 -0.58 22.80 9.53
N TRP A 251 0.75 22.93 9.62
CA TRP A 251 1.52 23.63 8.59
C TRP A 251 1.33 23.01 7.21
N LEU A 252 1.30 21.68 7.10
CA LEU A 252 1.01 20.99 5.84
C LEU A 252 -0.43 21.25 5.36
N ARG A 253 -1.41 21.40 6.28
CA ARG A 253 -2.77 21.79 5.92
C ARG A 253 -2.81 23.18 5.29
N ASP A 254 -2.04 24.12 5.83
CA ASP A 254 -1.96 25.49 5.28
C ASP A 254 -1.30 25.50 3.89
N LEU A 255 -0.36 24.58 3.65
CA LEU A 255 0.37 24.46 2.39
C LEU A 255 -0.43 23.70 1.31
N TRP A 256 -1.25 22.72 1.71
CA TRP A 256 -1.96 21.81 0.80
C TRP A 256 -3.46 22.14 0.71
N PRO A 257 -3.98 22.60 -0.46
CA PRO A 257 -5.36 23.10 -0.53
C PRO A 257 -6.43 22.01 -0.71
N ARG A 258 -6.04 20.75 -0.96
CA ARG A 258 -6.97 19.65 -1.23
C ARG A 258 -7.08 18.69 -0.05
N ARG A 259 -7.41 17.41 -0.31
CA ARG A 259 -7.61 16.40 0.73
C ARG A 259 -6.30 16.07 1.44
N LEU A 260 -6.32 16.16 2.77
CA LEU A 260 -5.18 15.85 3.64
C LEU A 260 -5.52 14.71 4.57
N LEU A 261 -4.70 13.65 4.53
CA LEU A 261 -4.84 12.47 5.37
C LEU A 261 -3.56 12.22 6.16
N VAL A 262 -3.69 11.60 7.33
CA VAL A 262 -2.57 11.01 8.07
C VAL A 262 -2.63 9.49 7.97
N LYS A 263 -1.50 8.86 7.64
CA LYS A 263 -1.33 7.41 7.52
C LYS A 263 -0.39 6.90 8.61
N GLY A 264 -0.72 5.73 9.17
CA GLY A 264 0.04 5.15 10.29
C GLY A 264 -0.71 5.26 11.61
N VAL A 265 -2.00 5.60 11.55
CA VAL A 265 -2.85 5.74 12.74
C VAL A 265 -3.24 4.37 13.27
N LEU A 266 -2.96 4.11 14.55
CA LEU A 266 -3.32 2.89 15.28
C LEU A 266 -3.95 3.20 16.66
N SER A 267 -4.34 4.43 16.89
CA SER A 267 -4.96 4.90 18.14
C SER A 267 -6.28 5.62 17.84
N VAL A 268 -7.29 5.33 18.63
CA VAL A 268 -8.58 6.04 18.58
C VAL A 268 -8.40 7.51 18.94
N ASP A 269 -7.50 7.82 19.86
CA ASP A 269 -7.23 9.20 20.27
C ASP A 269 -6.58 10.00 19.15
N ASP A 270 -5.62 9.40 18.41
CA ASP A 270 -5.01 10.07 17.25
C ASP A 270 -6.04 10.31 16.14
N ALA A 271 -6.94 9.36 15.90
CA ALA A 271 -8.04 9.55 14.94
C ALA A 271 -8.98 10.69 15.39
N ARG A 272 -9.24 10.82 16.70
CA ARG A 272 -10.03 11.91 17.26
C ARG A 272 -9.33 13.26 17.10
N ILE A 273 -8.02 13.32 17.35
CA ILE A 273 -7.21 14.53 17.13
C ILE A 273 -7.22 14.91 15.65
N ALA A 274 -7.05 13.95 14.75
CA ALA A 274 -7.12 14.20 13.32
C ALA A 274 -8.45 14.86 12.91
N ALA A 275 -9.58 14.36 13.44
CA ALA A 275 -10.89 14.96 13.22
C ALA A 275 -11.02 16.36 13.80
N GLN A 276 -10.50 16.61 15.00
CA GLN A 276 -10.49 17.92 15.65
C GLN A 276 -9.63 18.95 14.91
N ARG A 277 -8.55 18.49 14.26
CA ARG A 277 -7.64 19.32 13.46
C ARG A 277 -8.13 19.56 12.02
N GLY A 278 -9.32 19.07 11.67
CA GLY A 278 -9.94 19.31 10.36
C GLY A 278 -9.28 18.56 9.20
N LEU A 279 -8.69 17.38 9.46
CA LEU A 279 -8.23 16.51 8.39
C LEU A 279 -9.43 15.89 7.66
N ASP A 280 -9.21 15.51 6.39
CA ASP A 280 -10.25 14.90 5.56
C ASP A 280 -10.37 13.37 5.81
N GLY A 281 -9.30 12.73 6.30
CA GLY A 281 -9.31 11.31 6.58
C GLY A 281 -8.07 10.80 7.30
N VAL A 282 -8.13 9.53 7.66
CA VAL A 282 -7.03 8.77 8.24
C VAL A 282 -6.87 7.43 7.52
N VAL A 283 -5.63 6.94 7.47
CA VAL A 283 -5.34 5.58 7.03
C VAL A 283 -4.85 4.77 8.24
N LEU A 284 -5.68 3.83 8.68
CA LEU A 284 -5.32 2.87 9.71
C LEU A 284 -4.27 1.92 9.11
N SER A 285 -3.07 1.93 9.68
CA SER A 285 -1.92 1.26 9.11
C SER A 285 -0.85 0.99 10.16
N ASN A 286 -0.22 -0.18 10.10
CA ASN A 286 1.04 -0.47 10.77
C ASN A 286 2.17 -0.66 9.74
N HIS A 287 2.05 0.04 8.59
CA HIS A 287 3.03 -0.03 7.50
C HIS A 287 3.21 -1.45 6.93
N GLY A 288 2.16 -2.28 7.02
CA GLY A 288 2.22 -3.66 6.58
C GLY A 288 3.16 -4.54 7.42
N GLY A 289 3.33 -4.21 8.71
CA GLY A 289 4.22 -4.94 9.63
C GLY A 289 5.70 -4.63 9.42
N ARG A 290 6.05 -3.46 8.86
CA ARG A 290 7.43 -3.09 8.50
C ARG A 290 8.07 -2.08 9.47
N GLN A 291 7.33 -1.60 10.47
CA GLN A 291 7.77 -0.59 11.43
C GLN A 291 7.88 -1.19 12.83
N LEU A 292 6.96 -0.93 13.73
CA LEU A 292 6.95 -1.51 15.07
C LEU A 292 6.45 -2.95 15.02
N ASP A 293 7.31 -3.93 15.37
CA ASP A 293 6.84 -5.30 15.54
C ASP A 293 6.11 -5.45 16.88
N GLY A 294 5.06 -6.26 16.93
CA GLY A 294 4.13 -6.35 18.06
C GLY A 294 3.04 -5.27 18.07
N ALA A 295 2.95 -4.41 17.03
CA ALA A 295 1.85 -3.47 16.88
C ALA A 295 0.51 -4.18 16.59
N VAL A 296 -0.59 -3.57 17.02
CA VAL A 296 -1.95 -4.05 16.75
C VAL A 296 -2.25 -4.07 15.25
N SER A 297 -3.06 -5.04 14.80
CA SER A 297 -3.57 -5.03 13.43
C SER A 297 -4.56 -3.89 13.23
N PRO A 298 -4.48 -3.13 12.12
CA PRO A 298 -5.46 -2.09 11.82
C PRO A 298 -6.91 -2.58 11.80
N LEU A 299 -7.15 -3.83 11.41
CA LEU A 299 -8.49 -4.41 11.40
C LEU A 299 -9.09 -4.54 12.80
N GLU A 300 -8.27 -4.73 13.83
CA GLU A 300 -8.72 -4.91 15.21
C GLU A 300 -9.22 -3.60 15.82
N ILE A 301 -8.57 -2.47 15.51
CA ILE A 301 -8.97 -1.15 16.03
C ILE A 301 -10.03 -0.47 15.16
N LEU A 302 -10.26 -0.96 13.94
CA LEU A 302 -11.17 -0.34 12.97
C LEU A 302 -12.58 -0.08 13.56
N PRO A 303 -13.26 -1.04 14.22
CA PRO A 303 -14.62 -0.80 14.75
C PRO A 303 -14.67 0.34 15.76
N GLU A 304 -13.66 0.47 16.61
CA GLU A 304 -13.59 1.53 17.62
C GLU A 304 -13.37 2.89 16.97
N VAL A 305 -12.46 2.97 16.00
CA VAL A 305 -12.19 4.21 15.26
C VAL A 305 -13.43 4.65 14.49
N ILE A 306 -14.12 3.74 13.79
CA ILE A 306 -15.36 4.05 13.07
C ILE A 306 -16.42 4.60 14.01
N ARG A 307 -16.62 4.00 15.19
CA ARG A 307 -17.61 4.47 16.17
C ARG A 307 -17.33 5.90 16.65
N VAL A 308 -16.06 6.35 16.67
CA VAL A 308 -15.66 7.65 17.21
C VAL A 308 -15.57 8.73 16.15
N VAL A 309 -15.11 8.41 14.93
CA VAL A 309 -14.84 9.41 13.89
C VAL A 309 -15.39 9.06 12.51
N GLY A 310 -16.07 7.93 12.32
CA GLY A 310 -16.49 7.45 11.00
C GLY A 310 -17.51 8.34 10.29
N ASP A 311 -18.21 9.21 11.02
CA ASP A 311 -19.12 10.22 10.49
C ASP A 311 -18.42 11.55 10.11
N ARG A 312 -17.20 11.75 10.57
CA ARG A 312 -16.41 13.00 10.41
C ARG A 312 -15.19 12.85 9.52
N LEU A 313 -14.62 11.67 9.47
CA LEU A 313 -13.41 11.36 8.70
C LEU A 313 -13.65 10.23 7.71
N THR A 314 -13.03 10.32 6.55
CA THR A 314 -12.87 9.14 5.69
C THR A 314 -11.82 8.22 6.32
N VAL A 315 -12.26 7.06 6.83
CA VAL A 315 -11.39 6.05 7.43
C VAL A 315 -11.02 5.01 6.37
N ILE A 316 -9.75 4.99 5.99
CA ILE A 316 -9.17 4.03 5.06
C ILE A 316 -8.31 3.06 5.86
N ILE A 317 -8.16 1.84 5.38
CA ILE A 317 -7.36 0.82 6.06
C ILE A 317 -6.40 0.14 5.09
N ASP A 318 -5.20 -0.20 5.54
CA ASP A 318 -4.28 -1.08 4.82
C ASP A 318 -3.80 -2.23 5.72
N SER A 319 -2.79 -2.94 5.29
CA SER A 319 -2.12 -4.06 5.96
C SER A 319 -2.86 -5.41 5.89
N GLY A 320 -2.19 -6.39 5.33
CA GLY A 320 -2.60 -7.80 5.37
C GLY A 320 -3.55 -8.27 4.25
N PHE A 321 -4.15 -7.41 3.46
CA PHE A 321 -5.14 -7.78 2.43
C PHE A 321 -4.57 -8.68 1.33
N ARG A 322 -5.17 -9.86 1.13
CA ARG A 322 -4.79 -10.85 0.10
C ARG A 322 -5.99 -11.43 -0.65
N ARG A 323 -7.19 -11.29 -0.12
CA ARG A 323 -8.43 -11.86 -0.68
C ARG A 323 -9.52 -10.79 -0.78
N GLY A 324 -10.46 -10.97 -1.72
CA GLY A 324 -11.66 -10.13 -1.75
C GLY A 324 -12.51 -10.24 -0.48
N SER A 325 -12.49 -11.39 0.21
CA SER A 325 -13.13 -11.56 1.51
C SER A 325 -12.52 -10.65 2.60
N ASP A 326 -11.22 -10.38 2.56
CA ASP A 326 -10.57 -9.47 3.52
C ASP A 326 -11.08 -8.04 3.31
N ILE A 327 -11.20 -7.64 2.05
CA ILE A 327 -11.75 -6.34 1.65
C ILE A 327 -13.19 -6.20 2.17
N VAL A 328 -14.05 -7.19 1.90
CA VAL A 328 -15.45 -7.14 2.32
C VAL A 328 -15.58 -7.12 3.85
N LYS A 329 -14.72 -7.84 4.59
CA LYS A 329 -14.69 -7.78 6.07
C LYS A 329 -14.39 -6.38 6.57
N ALA A 330 -13.36 -5.73 6.04
CA ALA A 330 -13.01 -4.36 6.44
C ALA A 330 -14.14 -3.36 6.14
N LEU A 331 -14.75 -3.46 4.95
CA LEU A 331 -15.91 -2.62 4.58
C LEU A 331 -17.11 -2.88 5.49
N THR A 332 -17.38 -4.14 5.84
CA THR A 332 -18.46 -4.52 6.77
C THR A 332 -18.23 -3.98 8.16
N LEU A 333 -16.98 -3.85 8.60
CA LEU A 333 -16.58 -3.23 9.87
C LEU A 333 -16.56 -1.69 9.81
N GLY A 334 -16.92 -1.10 8.67
CA GLY A 334 -17.12 0.33 8.51
C GLY A 334 -15.99 1.09 7.81
N ALA A 335 -14.94 0.43 7.31
CA ALA A 335 -13.94 1.12 6.49
C ALA A 335 -14.60 1.73 5.25
N HIS A 336 -14.21 2.95 4.91
CA HIS A 336 -14.70 3.62 3.70
C HIS A 336 -13.99 3.12 2.44
N ALA A 337 -12.72 2.71 2.57
CA ALA A 337 -11.95 2.11 1.49
C ALA A 337 -10.76 1.31 2.05
N VAL A 338 -10.16 0.50 1.16
CA VAL A 338 -8.99 -0.34 1.46
C VAL A 338 -7.83 0.06 0.55
N MET A 339 -6.63 0.27 1.13
CA MET A 339 -5.39 0.42 0.37
C MET A 339 -4.68 -0.92 0.19
N LEU A 340 -4.29 -1.23 -1.05
CA LEU A 340 -3.64 -2.47 -1.45
C LEU A 340 -2.15 -2.23 -1.72
N GLY A 341 -1.27 -2.81 -0.92
CA GLY A 341 0.19 -2.78 -1.12
C GLY A 341 0.69 -4.05 -1.82
N ARG A 342 1.35 -4.94 -1.09
CA ARG A 342 2.03 -6.15 -1.62
C ARG A 342 1.18 -6.97 -2.60
N ALA A 343 -0.14 -7.08 -2.37
CA ALA A 343 -1.04 -7.85 -3.23
C ALA A 343 -0.96 -7.42 -4.71
N VAL A 344 -0.88 -6.11 -4.97
CA VAL A 344 -0.74 -5.56 -6.32
C VAL A 344 0.72 -5.56 -6.78
N LEU A 345 1.67 -5.39 -5.84
CA LEU A 345 3.10 -5.40 -6.14
C LEU A 345 3.59 -6.76 -6.65
N TYR A 346 3.03 -7.89 -6.18
CA TYR A 346 3.36 -9.20 -6.77
C TYR A 346 2.99 -9.25 -8.26
N GLY A 347 1.83 -8.71 -8.61
CA GLY A 347 1.41 -8.62 -10.00
C GLY A 347 2.35 -7.76 -10.85
N VAL A 348 2.64 -6.53 -10.41
CA VAL A 348 3.53 -5.63 -11.15
C VAL A 348 4.93 -6.22 -11.30
N ALA A 349 5.43 -6.90 -10.27
CA ALA A 349 6.72 -7.58 -10.31
C ALA A 349 6.78 -8.66 -11.38
N VAL A 350 5.69 -9.36 -11.66
CA VAL A 350 5.63 -10.46 -12.64
C VAL A 350 5.46 -9.94 -14.06
N ALA A 351 4.56 -8.97 -14.29
CA ALA A 351 4.17 -8.58 -15.65
C ALA A 351 3.80 -7.07 -15.77
N GLY A 352 4.42 -6.20 -14.98
CA GLY A 352 4.20 -4.75 -15.06
C GLY A 352 2.72 -4.38 -14.90
N GLU A 353 2.24 -3.48 -15.76
CA GLU A 353 0.84 -3.00 -15.77
C GLU A 353 -0.18 -4.15 -15.87
N ALA A 354 0.03 -5.11 -16.77
CA ALA A 354 -0.87 -6.25 -16.96
C ALA A 354 -0.97 -7.12 -15.69
N GLY A 355 0.15 -7.30 -14.97
CA GLY A 355 0.17 -8.06 -13.73
C GLY A 355 -0.53 -7.33 -12.59
N ALA A 356 -0.33 -6.00 -12.47
CA ALA A 356 -1.04 -5.17 -11.51
C ALA A 356 -2.56 -5.17 -11.76
N ALA A 357 -2.97 -4.99 -13.02
CA ALA A 357 -4.38 -5.06 -13.42
C ALA A 357 -4.99 -6.44 -13.10
N HIS A 358 -4.25 -7.53 -13.34
CA HIS A 358 -4.71 -8.88 -13.03
C HIS A 358 -4.90 -9.09 -11.51
N ALA A 359 -3.97 -8.60 -10.69
CA ALA A 359 -4.10 -8.66 -9.23
C ALA A 359 -5.35 -7.91 -8.73
N LEU A 360 -5.60 -6.70 -9.27
CA LEU A 360 -6.82 -5.93 -8.97
C LEU A 360 -8.06 -6.70 -9.42
N GLY A 361 -8.05 -7.28 -10.63
CA GLY A 361 -9.15 -8.08 -11.17
C GLY A 361 -9.49 -9.31 -10.30
N ILE A 362 -8.48 -10.02 -9.79
CA ILE A 362 -8.68 -11.13 -8.84
C ILE A 362 -9.41 -10.62 -7.58
N LEU A 363 -8.90 -9.57 -6.95
CA LEU A 363 -9.43 -9.06 -5.69
C LEU A 363 -10.86 -8.50 -5.84
N THR A 364 -11.12 -7.77 -6.92
CA THR A 364 -12.46 -7.23 -7.20
C THR A 364 -13.47 -8.32 -7.54
N SER A 365 -13.07 -9.32 -8.34
CA SER A 365 -13.92 -10.48 -8.65
C SER A 365 -14.24 -11.33 -7.41
N GLU A 366 -13.27 -11.50 -6.51
CA GLU A 366 -13.50 -12.19 -5.23
C GLU A 366 -14.44 -11.37 -4.32
N ALA A 367 -14.25 -10.05 -4.24
CA ALA A 367 -15.13 -9.19 -3.43
C ALA A 367 -16.56 -9.19 -3.95
N ASP A 368 -16.77 -9.08 -5.28
CA ASP A 368 -18.10 -9.19 -5.90
C ASP A 368 -18.78 -10.54 -5.56
N ARG A 369 -18.04 -11.64 -5.65
CA ARG A 369 -18.54 -12.96 -5.29
C ARG A 369 -18.94 -13.03 -3.81
N VAL A 370 -18.18 -12.42 -2.92
CA VAL A 370 -18.52 -12.38 -1.48
C VAL A 370 -19.78 -11.57 -1.25
N LEU A 371 -19.95 -10.40 -1.92
CA LEU A 371 -21.22 -9.65 -1.86
C LEU A 371 -22.40 -10.52 -2.27
N ALA A 372 -22.30 -11.26 -3.38
CA ALA A 372 -23.35 -12.16 -3.84
C ALA A 372 -23.71 -13.21 -2.79
N LEU A 373 -22.71 -13.86 -2.18
CA LEU A 373 -22.89 -14.90 -1.17
C LEU A 373 -23.46 -14.35 0.15
N LEU A 374 -23.26 -13.06 0.43
CA LEU A 374 -23.85 -12.37 1.59
C LEU A 374 -25.27 -11.86 1.31
N GLY A 375 -25.77 -11.97 0.09
CA GLY A 375 -27.04 -11.39 -0.32
C GLY A 375 -27.00 -9.84 -0.37
N CYS A 376 -25.86 -9.24 -0.77
CA CYS A 376 -25.67 -7.81 -0.91
C CYS A 376 -25.46 -7.44 -2.39
N ARG A 377 -26.09 -6.35 -2.84
CA ARG A 377 -25.94 -5.84 -4.20
C ARG A 377 -24.81 -4.80 -4.33
N SER A 378 -24.43 -4.21 -3.21
CA SER A 378 -23.36 -3.20 -3.19
C SER A 378 -22.70 -3.09 -1.81
N PRO A 379 -21.52 -2.44 -1.69
CA PRO A 379 -20.89 -2.17 -0.40
C PRO A 379 -21.79 -1.39 0.57
N LYS A 380 -22.74 -0.61 0.07
CA LYS A 380 -23.69 0.15 0.90
C LYS A 380 -24.66 -0.73 1.70
N GLU A 381 -24.87 -1.97 1.29
CA GLU A 381 -25.72 -2.93 1.98
C GLU A 381 -24.97 -3.75 3.04
N LEU A 382 -23.65 -3.58 3.12
CA LEU A 382 -22.85 -4.20 4.17
C LEU A 382 -23.15 -3.57 5.53
N SER A 383 -23.31 -4.42 6.53
CA SER A 383 -23.51 -3.97 7.92
C SER A 383 -22.83 -4.93 8.89
N PRO A 384 -22.47 -4.48 10.10
CA PRO A 384 -21.84 -5.34 11.11
C PRO A 384 -22.60 -6.64 11.42
N ALA A 385 -23.91 -6.67 11.21
CA ALA A 385 -24.73 -7.88 11.38
C ALA A 385 -24.36 -9.05 10.44
N LEU A 386 -23.62 -8.77 9.36
CA LEU A 386 -23.11 -9.78 8.43
C LEU A 386 -21.79 -10.40 8.89
N LEU A 387 -21.26 -9.96 10.06
CA LEU A 387 -20.06 -10.53 10.67
C LEU A 387 -20.34 -10.92 12.13
N ARG A 388 -19.62 -11.93 12.58
CA ARG A 388 -19.52 -12.26 14.00
C ARG A 388 -18.05 -12.53 14.35
N PRO A 389 -17.64 -12.30 15.61
CA PRO A 389 -16.35 -12.76 16.11
C PRO A 389 -16.22 -14.26 15.98
N ALA A 390 -15.08 -14.76 15.53
CA ALA A 390 -14.77 -16.18 15.50
C ALA A 390 -14.75 -16.76 16.92
N ARG A 391 -15.11 -18.03 17.05
CA ARG A 391 -15.21 -18.70 18.36
C ARG A 391 -13.89 -18.60 19.13
N GLY A 392 -13.97 -18.12 20.36
CA GLY A 392 -12.80 -17.95 21.26
C GLY A 392 -12.08 -16.60 21.12
N TRP A 393 -12.52 -15.75 20.20
CA TRP A 393 -12.03 -14.38 20.11
C TRP A 393 -13.11 -13.36 20.56
N ARG A 394 -12.69 -12.33 21.29
CA ARG A 394 -13.54 -11.18 21.71
C ARG A 394 -12.91 -9.91 21.17
N PRO A 395 -13.67 -9.09 20.43
CA PRO A 395 -13.21 -7.81 19.90
C PRO A 395 -12.96 -6.78 21.01
#